data_34e6e9e75dc59b3fc9b332a5fe4d00a9
#
_entry.id   34e6e9e75dc59b3fc9b332a5fe4d00a9
#
_cell.length_a   1.000
_cell.length_b   1.000
_cell.length_c   1.000
_cell.angle_alpha   90.00
_cell.angle_beta   90.00
_cell.angle_gamma   90.00
#
_symmetry.space_group_name_H-M   'P 1'
#
loop_
_entity.id
_entity.type
_entity.pdbx_description
1 polymer ?
#
loop_
_entity_poly.entity_id
_entity_poly.type
_entity_poly.pdbx_seq_one_letter_code
_entity_poly.pdbx_strand_id
1 'polypeptide(L)'
;MEIADIGSIDSLPAGTLVIADVPEPPSAYRIDIAIRQASAQELAGLVFPTELSLALTSQDLAERGEIPVLQAPGQKASDLAVAIDRMVNSEASDVLTRTHFALDKVREAAEGPSEGRVEAVLTAAGRALGGRVELRTDPQVGWTEETAVFVGEAPHGKLVFELDDQDGYAGDDAARLALPGIASVVSKVLLREVQHRFAPRQTSAELIAQLVVAESSRVDSLADQAYQLGFPLQLSHVVAWLEFTDPGDTSQLPPRALQSALELHALELFEHRDELWHIAFIRDDALIVSSENPGRGDQQRRLREVAAGIADHAQTLAGDRWEATVGLGAPQVGASGLRQSASEARIAAETAVASGRIGHIEVTDVTGLRRVLLDFYASPTSRKLLEDLLHPLDSPDPHRTETAVRTLLAYLSHRNSPAKAARELQLHPNAVSYRIRRITKDLQLDLDDPDTRFAVELACRVRLLSSERR
;
A
#
# COMPACT_ATOMS: atom_id res chain seq x y z
N MET A 1 7.98 6.41 46.26
CA MET A 1 7.65 7.16 47.53
C MET A 1 8.16 6.35 48.71
N GLU A 2 8.77 7.00 49.70
CA GLU A 2 9.36 6.34 50.86
C GLU A 2 9.25 7.19 52.11
N ILE A 3 8.99 6.56 53.25
CA ILE A 3 9.00 7.22 54.58
C ILE A 3 10.39 7.04 55.16
N ALA A 4 11.11 8.14 55.38
CA ALA A 4 12.49 8.08 55.86
C ALA A 4 12.78 9.16 56.92
N ASP A 5 13.75 8.88 57.80
CA ASP A 5 14.36 9.92 58.64
C ASP A 5 15.16 10.88 57.75
N ILE A 6 15.07 12.18 58.06
CA ILE A 6 15.80 13.25 57.35
C ILE A 6 17.33 12.98 57.30
N GLY A 7 17.89 12.18 58.22
CA GLY A 7 19.29 11.82 58.23
C GLY A 7 19.69 10.66 57.29
N SER A 8 18.74 9.97 56.66
CA SER A 8 18.98 8.81 55.78
C SER A 8 18.60 9.00 54.34
N ILE A 9 18.46 10.23 53.90
CA ILE A 9 18.01 10.60 52.54
C ILE A 9 19.07 10.26 51.45
N ASP A 10 20.32 10.22 51.83
CA ASP A 10 21.49 10.00 50.94
C ASP A 10 21.57 8.59 50.34
N SER A 11 20.76 7.65 50.82
CA SER A 11 20.70 6.25 50.34
C SER A 11 19.52 5.97 49.40
N LEU A 12 18.68 6.98 49.11
CA LEU A 12 17.44 6.80 48.34
C LEU A 12 17.67 6.92 46.83
N PRO A 13 16.93 6.16 46.02
CA PRO A 13 17.05 6.26 44.56
C PRO A 13 16.49 7.59 44.02
N ALA A 14 17.06 8.05 42.90
CA ALA A 14 16.58 9.25 42.20
C ALA A 14 15.07 9.14 41.89
N GLY A 15 14.38 10.30 41.83
CA GLY A 15 12.93 10.35 41.61
C GLY A 15 12.05 9.92 42.78
N THR A 16 12.62 9.61 43.95
CA THR A 16 11.85 9.26 45.15
C THR A 16 11.23 10.47 45.81
N LEU A 17 9.93 10.47 46.07
CA LEU A 17 9.26 11.44 46.95
C LEU A 17 9.43 10.93 48.42
N VAL A 18 10.07 11.76 49.23
CA VAL A 18 10.36 11.41 50.63
C VAL A 18 9.34 12.05 51.58
N ILE A 19 8.71 11.25 52.40
CA ILE A 19 7.89 11.72 53.52
C ILE A 19 8.75 11.64 54.78
N ALA A 20 9.09 12.78 55.37
CA ALA A 20 9.95 12.88 56.51
C ALA A 20 9.25 12.32 57.75
N ASP A 21 9.81 11.26 58.38
CA ASP A 21 9.36 10.73 59.66
C ASP A 21 10.01 11.51 60.79
N VAL A 22 9.40 12.67 61.14
CA VAL A 22 9.91 13.54 62.19
C VAL A 22 8.83 13.78 63.25
N PRO A 23 9.07 13.37 64.49
CA PRO A 23 8.11 13.57 65.57
C PRO A 23 7.97 15.03 66.03
N GLU A 24 8.97 15.88 65.77
CA GLU A 24 8.98 17.31 66.06
C GLU A 24 9.49 18.13 64.87
N PRO A 25 9.10 19.42 64.75
CA PRO A 25 9.59 20.27 63.67
C PRO A 25 11.12 20.32 63.65
N PRO A 26 11.77 19.97 62.56
CA PRO A 26 13.23 19.95 62.44
C PRO A 26 13.78 21.40 62.45
N SER A 27 15.00 21.54 62.98
CA SER A 27 15.71 22.82 62.92
C SER A 27 16.00 23.25 61.47
N ALA A 28 16.10 24.56 61.21
CA ALA A 28 16.43 25.11 59.89
C ALA A 28 17.70 24.47 59.32
N TYR A 29 18.72 24.20 60.14
CA TYR A 29 19.95 23.55 59.72
C TYR A 29 19.72 22.09 59.18
N ARG A 30 18.86 21.33 59.83
CA ARG A 30 18.51 19.99 59.38
C ARG A 30 17.70 19.98 58.07
N ILE A 31 16.86 21.01 57.91
CA ILE A 31 16.11 21.23 56.67
C ILE A 31 17.06 21.56 55.51
N ASP A 32 18.04 22.46 55.73
CA ASP A 32 19.03 22.82 54.73
C ASP A 32 19.89 21.63 54.29
N ILE A 33 20.26 20.74 55.20
CA ILE A 33 20.97 19.48 54.89
C ILE A 33 20.07 18.57 54.06
N ALA A 34 18.81 18.39 54.46
CA ALA A 34 17.86 17.52 53.74
C ALA A 34 17.63 18.01 52.30
N ILE A 35 17.47 19.33 52.08
CA ILE A 35 17.30 19.90 50.74
C ILE A 35 18.56 19.67 49.88
N ARG A 36 19.77 19.86 50.43
CA ARG A 36 21.00 19.60 49.70
C ARG A 36 21.18 18.14 49.32
N GLN A 37 20.87 17.22 50.27
CA GLN A 37 20.94 15.78 50.01
C GLN A 37 19.88 15.36 48.99
N ALA A 38 18.65 15.89 49.10
CA ALA A 38 17.59 15.65 48.13
C ALA A 38 17.98 16.10 46.70
N SER A 39 18.57 17.29 46.57
CA SER A 39 19.07 17.77 45.32
C SER A 39 20.23 16.92 44.77
N ALA A 40 21.18 16.52 45.65
CA ALA A 40 22.32 15.70 45.24
C ALA A 40 21.89 14.30 44.76
N GLN A 41 20.79 13.76 45.30
CA GLN A 41 20.22 12.46 44.90
C GLN A 41 19.11 12.55 43.86
N GLU A 42 18.86 13.74 43.31
CA GLU A 42 17.80 13.97 42.31
C GLU A 42 16.42 13.44 42.76
N LEU A 43 16.06 13.68 44.04
CA LEU A 43 14.78 13.25 44.59
C LEU A 43 13.63 14.06 44.03
N ALA A 44 12.42 13.48 43.95
CA ALA A 44 11.22 14.14 43.43
C ALA A 44 10.70 15.26 44.37
N GLY A 45 11.03 15.22 45.65
CA GLY A 45 10.64 16.23 46.64
C GLY A 45 10.66 15.74 48.10
N LEU A 46 10.44 16.67 49.01
CA LEU A 46 10.36 16.41 50.46
C LEU A 46 8.99 16.82 50.99
N VAL A 47 8.35 15.95 51.73
CA VAL A 47 7.05 16.20 52.41
C VAL A 47 7.23 16.10 53.90
N PHE A 48 6.82 17.14 54.63
CA PHE A 48 6.90 17.18 56.08
C PHE A 48 5.49 17.13 56.68
N PRO A 49 5.20 16.17 57.55
CA PRO A 49 3.89 16.06 58.23
C PRO A 49 3.73 17.07 59.39
N THR A 50 4.66 18.00 59.54
CA THR A 50 4.70 19.04 60.57
C THR A 50 4.70 20.43 59.93
N GLU A 51 4.29 21.42 60.71
CA GLU A 51 4.40 22.81 60.31
C GLU A 51 5.86 23.25 60.30
N LEU A 52 6.32 23.76 59.14
CA LEU A 52 7.69 24.22 58.96
C LEU A 52 7.74 25.75 58.86
N SER A 53 8.69 26.35 59.54
CA SER A 53 9.10 27.75 59.29
C SER A 53 10.38 27.69 58.47
N LEU A 54 10.24 27.78 57.14
CA LEU A 54 11.38 27.82 56.24
C LEU A 54 12.09 29.16 56.29
N ALA A 55 13.38 29.16 56.65
CA ALA A 55 14.23 30.32 56.54
C ALA A 55 14.42 30.72 55.07
N LEU A 56 14.74 32.00 54.83
CA LEU A 56 15.00 32.45 53.44
C LEU A 56 16.13 31.66 52.78
N THR A 57 17.16 31.26 53.53
CA THR A 57 18.24 30.39 53.03
C THR A 57 17.75 29.02 52.63
N SER A 58 16.80 28.40 53.31
CA SER A 58 16.21 27.09 52.94
C SER A 58 15.33 27.20 51.70
N GLN A 59 14.62 28.33 51.55
CA GLN A 59 13.84 28.60 50.32
C GLN A 59 14.76 28.75 49.10
N ASP A 60 15.81 29.57 49.19
CA ASP A 60 16.81 29.74 48.15
C ASP A 60 17.50 28.41 47.76
N LEU A 61 17.75 27.54 48.76
CA LEU A 61 18.35 26.20 48.49
C LEU A 61 17.37 25.28 47.77
N ALA A 62 16.09 25.30 48.13
CA ALA A 62 15.07 24.47 47.52
C ALA A 62 14.83 24.95 46.07
N GLU A 63 14.76 26.25 45.83
CA GLU A 63 14.62 26.81 44.47
C GLU A 63 15.82 26.49 43.56
N ARG A 64 17.05 26.68 44.05
CA ARG A 64 18.28 26.34 43.30
C ARG A 64 18.46 24.86 43.03
N GLY A 65 18.00 24.05 43.97
CA GLY A 65 18.07 22.60 43.87
C GLY A 65 16.88 21.98 43.11
N GLU A 66 15.90 22.80 42.71
CA GLU A 66 14.64 22.36 42.07
C GLU A 66 13.90 21.30 42.90
N ILE A 67 14.03 21.34 44.23
CA ILE A 67 13.40 20.37 45.14
C ILE A 67 12.12 20.97 45.76
N PRO A 68 10.93 20.45 45.39
CA PRO A 68 9.68 20.85 46.05
C PRO A 68 9.70 20.43 47.53
N VAL A 69 9.43 21.38 48.40
CA VAL A 69 9.26 21.15 49.86
C VAL A 69 7.80 21.42 50.22
N LEU A 70 7.11 20.38 50.61
CA LEU A 70 5.68 20.40 50.92
C LEU A 70 5.48 20.19 52.41
N GLN A 71 4.42 20.77 52.98
CA GLN A 71 4.05 20.52 54.39
C GLN A 71 2.57 20.12 54.51
N ALA A 72 2.34 19.14 55.38
CA ALA A 72 1.01 18.62 55.64
C ALA A 72 0.80 18.47 57.18
N PRO A 73 0.68 19.60 57.90
CA PRO A 73 0.63 19.59 59.36
C PRO A 73 -0.59 18.85 59.89
N GLY A 74 -0.39 18.12 60.97
CA GLY A 74 -1.47 17.39 61.68
C GLY A 74 -1.78 15.98 61.12
N GLN A 75 -1.02 15.52 60.15
CA GLN A 75 -1.14 14.14 59.61
C GLN A 75 0.04 13.28 60.07
N LYS A 76 -0.17 11.95 60.19
CA LYS A 76 0.92 11.01 60.40
C LYS A 76 1.59 10.69 59.06
N ALA A 77 2.90 10.50 59.07
CA ALA A 77 3.65 10.16 57.85
C ALA A 77 3.08 8.93 57.12
N SER A 78 2.65 7.90 57.89
CA SER A 78 2.01 6.70 57.32
C SER A 78 0.68 6.98 56.62
N ASP A 79 -0.16 7.83 57.22
CA ASP A 79 -1.48 8.15 56.65
C ASP A 79 -1.35 9.02 55.41
N LEU A 80 -0.37 9.94 55.40
CA LEU A 80 -0.02 10.77 54.28
C LEU A 80 0.53 9.94 53.13
N ALA A 81 1.40 8.95 53.43
CA ALA A 81 1.89 8.02 52.41
C ALA A 81 0.76 7.25 51.74
N VAL A 82 -0.17 6.71 52.52
CA VAL A 82 -1.34 6.00 51.99
C VAL A 82 -2.23 6.93 51.14
N ALA A 83 -2.41 8.18 51.59
CA ALA A 83 -3.22 9.15 50.83
C ALA A 83 -2.58 9.51 49.49
N ILE A 84 -1.27 9.81 49.45
CA ILE A 84 -0.53 10.11 48.23
C ILE A 84 -0.49 8.88 47.31
N ASP A 85 -0.22 7.68 47.87
CA ASP A 85 -0.21 6.45 47.08
C ASP A 85 -1.55 6.18 46.40
N ARG A 86 -2.66 6.40 47.13
CA ARG A 86 -4.00 6.29 46.56
C ARG A 86 -4.22 7.31 45.44
N MET A 87 -3.81 8.55 45.64
CA MET A 87 -3.97 9.59 44.59
C MET A 87 -3.20 9.24 43.35
N VAL A 88 -1.94 8.83 43.46
CA VAL A 88 -1.07 8.49 42.32
C VAL A 88 -1.53 7.20 41.61
N ASN A 89 -1.88 6.16 42.42
CA ASN A 89 -2.24 4.86 41.85
C ASN A 89 -3.73 4.73 41.50
N SER A 90 -4.63 5.55 42.05
CA SER A 90 -6.05 5.53 41.67
C SER A 90 -6.23 6.04 40.24
N GLU A 91 -5.52 7.09 39.85
CA GLU A 91 -5.61 7.65 38.51
C GLU A 91 -5.12 6.64 37.47
N ALA A 92 -3.97 5.98 37.69
CA ALA A 92 -3.48 4.89 36.86
C ALA A 92 -4.41 3.69 36.82
N SER A 93 -4.99 3.32 38.00
CA SER A 93 -5.96 2.22 38.09
C SER A 93 -7.26 2.55 37.33
N ASP A 94 -7.74 3.79 37.44
CA ASP A 94 -8.94 4.24 36.75
C ASP A 94 -8.72 4.27 35.24
N VAL A 95 -7.56 4.72 34.75
CA VAL A 95 -7.16 4.69 33.34
C VAL A 95 -7.17 3.26 32.81
N LEU A 96 -6.53 2.32 33.51
CA LEU A 96 -6.50 0.91 33.10
C LEU A 96 -7.89 0.27 33.12
N THR A 97 -8.70 0.56 34.16
CA THR A 97 -10.06 0.04 34.25
C THR A 97 -10.94 0.55 33.13
N ARG A 98 -10.86 1.84 32.82
CA ARG A 98 -11.58 2.48 31.71
C ARG A 98 -11.12 1.93 30.35
N THR A 99 -9.82 1.74 30.17
CA THR A 99 -9.24 1.11 28.97
C THR A 99 -9.79 -0.30 28.76
N HIS A 100 -9.76 -1.14 29.80
CA HIS A 100 -10.26 -2.50 29.72
C HIS A 100 -11.77 -2.54 29.44
N PHE A 101 -12.53 -1.72 30.14
CA PHE A 101 -13.97 -1.59 29.94
C PHE A 101 -14.31 -1.18 28.50
N ALA A 102 -13.55 -0.20 27.92
CA ALA A 102 -13.74 0.24 26.55
C ALA A 102 -13.47 -0.90 25.56
N LEU A 103 -12.38 -1.64 25.72
CA LEU A 103 -12.04 -2.77 24.87
C LEU A 103 -13.07 -3.91 24.93
N ASP A 104 -13.63 -4.18 26.11
CA ASP A 104 -14.68 -5.19 26.25
C ASP A 104 -15.98 -4.76 25.60
N LYS A 105 -16.41 -3.50 25.77
CA LYS A 105 -17.59 -2.95 25.10
C LYS A 105 -17.46 -2.92 23.58
N VAL A 106 -16.28 -2.62 23.07
CA VAL A 106 -15.97 -2.66 21.64
C VAL A 106 -16.04 -4.09 21.09
N ARG A 107 -15.52 -5.09 21.82
CA ARG A 107 -15.62 -6.50 21.41
C ARG A 107 -17.07 -6.98 21.40
N GLU A 108 -17.85 -6.63 22.43
CA GLU A 108 -19.28 -6.96 22.49
C GLU A 108 -20.04 -6.34 21.30
N ALA A 109 -19.80 -5.07 20.99
CA ALA A 109 -20.39 -4.38 19.83
C ALA A 109 -19.98 -5.02 18.49
N ALA A 110 -18.75 -5.50 18.36
CA ALA A 110 -18.22 -6.17 17.18
C ALA A 110 -18.86 -7.54 16.89
N GLU A 111 -19.50 -8.17 17.88
CA GLU A 111 -20.29 -9.42 17.73
C GLU A 111 -21.74 -9.16 17.36
N GLY A 112 -22.19 -7.92 17.36
CA GLY A 112 -23.55 -7.50 17.03
C GLY A 112 -23.94 -7.72 15.56
N PRO A 113 -25.15 -7.23 15.15
CA PRO A 113 -25.63 -7.31 13.77
C PRO A 113 -24.64 -6.75 12.77
N SER A 114 -24.65 -7.28 11.54
CA SER A 114 -23.69 -6.83 10.50
C SER A 114 -23.94 -5.41 10.00
N GLU A 115 -25.17 -4.97 9.99
CA GLU A 115 -25.55 -3.64 9.48
C GLU A 115 -25.17 -2.56 10.51
N GLY A 116 -24.34 -1.59 10.10
CA GLY A 116 -23.89 -0.50 10.97
C GLY A 116 -22.94 -0.91 12.11
N ARG A 117 -22.31 -2.07 12.00
CA ARG A 117 -21.43 -2.62 13.06
C ARG A 117 -20.23 -1.72 13.37
N VAL A 118 -19.61 -1.12 12.35
CA VAL A 118 -18.49 -0.19 12.56
C VAL A 118 -18.96 1.01 13.40
N GLU A 119 -20.09 1.60 13.06
CA GLU A 119 -20.66 2.73 13.81
C GLU A 119 -21.04 2.35 15.23
N ALA A 120 -21.59 1.14 15.44
CA ALA A 120 -21.86 0.61 16.77
C ALA A 120 -20.60 0.46 17.61
N VAL A 121 -19.51 -0.05 17.02
CA VAL A 121 -18.19 -0.19 17.67
C VAL A 121 -17.61 1.18 18.04
N LEU A 122 -17.64 2.15 17.13
CA LEU A 122 -17.13 3.52 17.39
C LEU A 122 -17.97 4.22 18.48
N THR A 123 -19.29 4.04 18.44
CA THR A 123 -20.20 4.59 19.47
C THR A 123 -19.95 3.96 20.84
N ALA A 124 -19.75 2.64 20.90
CA ALA A 124 -19.43 1.94 22.14
C ALA A 124 -18.09 2.39 22.71
N ALA A 125 -17.07 2.57 21.85
CA ALA A 125 -15.77 3.09 22.23
C ALA A 125 -15.86 4.51 22.83
N GLY A 126 -16.55 5.42 22.13
CA GLY A 126 -16.72 6.80 22.57
C GLY A 126 -17.41 6.89 23.94
N ARG A 127 -18.52 6.18 24.12
CA ARG A 127 -19.25 6.15 25.40
C ARG A 127 -18.40 5.59 26.55
N ALA A 128 -17.62 4.54 26.30
CA ALA A 128 -16.80 3.92 27.32
C ALA A 128 -15.59 4.78 27.72
N LEU A 129 -15.07 5.58 26.79
CA LEU A 129 -13.93 6.48 27.00
C LEU A 129 -14.34 7.88 27.50
N GLY A 130 -15.62 8.24 27.43
CA GLY A 130 -16.12 9.56 27.83
C GLY A 130 -15.88 10.64 26.77
N GLY A 131 -16.02 10.28 25.50
CA GLY A 131 -15.84 11.20 24.39
C GLY A 131 -16.34 10.63 23.08
N ARG A 132 -15.82 11.11 21.96
CA ARG A 132 -16.20 10.69 20.63
C ARG A 132 -15.02 10.04 19.91
N VAL A 133 -15.23 8.84 19.40
CA VAL A 133 -14.27 8.14 18.54
C VAL A 133 -14.78 8.18 17.10
N GLU A 134 -13.96 8.69 16.21
CA GLU A 134 -14.26 8.79 14.78
C GLU A 134 -13.23 8.04 13.94
N LEU A 135 -13.70 7.40 12.88
CA LEU A 135 -12.82 6.87 11.84
C LEU A 135 -12.67 7.94 10.74
N ARG A 136 -11.47 8.49 10.60
CA ARG A 136 -11.13 9.41 9.51
C ARG A 136 -10.46 8.62 8.40
N THR A 137 -11.08 8.64 7.22
CA THR A 137 -10.52 8.01 6.03
C THR A 137 -9.22 8.69 5.63
N ASP A 138 -8.15 7.90 5.55
CA ASP A 138 -6.82 8.34 5.15
C ASP A 138 -6.12 7.17 4.44
N PRO A 139 -6.13 7.14 3.10
CA PRO A 139 -5.51 6.06 2.33
C PRO A 139 -3.98 6.05 2.41
N GLN A 140 -3.37 7.11 2.95
CA GLN A 140 -1.92 7.23 3.13
C GLN A 140 -1.47 6.97 4.57
N VAL A 141 -2.38 6.52 5.45
CA VAL A 141 -2.02 6.20 6.83
C VAL A 141 -0.90 5.17 6.87
N GLY A 142 0.14 5.48 7.66
CA GLY A 142 1.32 4.63 7.78
C GLY A 142 1.07 3.40 8.67
N TRP A 143 1.75 2.29 8.38
CA TRP A 143 1.72 1.07 9.20
C TRP A 143 2.25 1.26 10.62
N THR A 144 3.00 2.33 10.85
CA THR A 144 3.57 2.68 12.15
C THR A 144 2.64 3.52 13.02
N GLU A 145 1.52 3.99 12.48
CA GLU A 145 0.52 4.71 13.26
C GLU A 145 -0.27 3.74 14.13
N GLU A 146 -0.23 3.93 15.45
CA GLU A 146 -0.87 3.04 16.42
C GLU A 146 -2.39 2.99 16.30
N THR A 147 -3.00 4.06 15.79
CA THR A 147 -4.46 4.18 15.59
C THR A 147 -4.90 3.88 14.16
N ALA A 148 -3.99 3.36 13.32
CA ALA A 148 -4.28 3.03 11.93
C ALA A 148 -5.31 1.89 11.81
N VAL A 149 -6.21 2.04 10.86
CA VAL A 149 -7.26 1.08 10.51
C VAL A 149 -7.00 0.56 9.12
N PHE A 150 -7.02 -0.76 8.97
CA PHE A 150 -6.77 -1.46 7.71
C PHE A 150 -7.94 -2.36 7.32
N VAL A 151 -8.13 -2.55 6.03
CA VAL A 151 -8.99 -3.60 5.46
C VAL A 151 -8.08 -4.64 4.81
N GLY A 152 -7.82 -5.75 5.53
CA GLY A 152 -6.75 -6.66 5.16
C GLY A 152 -5.39 -5.99 5.27
N GLU A 153 -4.69 -5.86 4.14
CA GLU A 153 -3.42 -5.12 4.02
C GLU A 153 -3.60 -3.69 3.46
N ALA A 154 -4.84 -3.29 3.12
CA ALA A 154 -5.13 -1.97 2.57
C ALA A 154 -5.26 -0.92 3.68
N PRO A 155 -4.52 0.20 3.65
CA PRO A 155 -4.75 1.31 4.57
C PRO A 155 -6.12 1.94 4.27
N HIS A 156 -6.92 2.14 5.31
CA HIS A 156 -8.27 2.70 5.19
C HIS A 156 -8.40 4.06 5.88
N GLY A 157 -7.75 4.22 7.02
CA GLY A 157 -7.83 5.45 7.79
C GLY A 157 -7.23 5.32 9.18
N LYS A 158 -7.59 6.25 10.06
CA LYS A 158 -7.15 6.26 11.45
C LYS A 158 -8.27 6.64 12.40
N LEU A 159 -8.21 6.12 13.62
CA LEU A 159 -9.10 6.52 14.69
C LEU A 159 -8.62 7.83 15.33
N VAL A 160 -9.56 8.72 15.56
CA VAL A 160 -9.34 9.99 16.27
C VAL A 160 -10.30 10.03 17.45
N PHE A 161 -9.81 10.44 18.61
CA PHE A 161 -10.59 10.63 19.80
C PHE A 161 -10.72 12.12 20.12
N GLU A 162 -11.92 12.55 20.44
CA GLU A 162 -12.24 13.88 20.91
C GLU A 162 -12.94 13.77 22.25
N LEU A 163 -12.34 14.35 23.28
CA LEU A 163 -12.87 14.31 24.64
C LEU A 163 -14.13 15.21 24.75
N ASP A 164 -15.16 14.75 25.45
CA ASP A 164 -16.28 15.60 25.83
C ASP A 164 -15.84 16.55 26.97
N ASP A 165 -16.24 17.83 26.91
CA ASP A 165 -15.77 18.92 27.79
C ASP A 165 -15.95 18.70 29.31
N GLN A 166 -16.54 17.58 29.72
CA GLN A 166 -16.84 17.26 31.13
C GLN A 166 -15.93 16.22 31.79
N ASP A 167 -15.17 15.44 31.02
CA ASP A 167 -14.29 14.40 31.55
C ASP A 167 -12.83 14.83 31.44
N GLY A 168 -12.16 15.00 32.60
CA GLY A 168 -10.78 15.47 32.70
C GLY A 168 -9.73 14.52 32.09
N TYR A 169 -8.43 14.82 32.32
CA TYR A 169 -7.24 14.14 31.77
C TYR A 169 -7.25 12.59 31.76
N ALA A 170 -7.95 11.94 32.68
CA ALA A 170 -8.04 10.47 32.76
C ALA A 170 -8.72 9.83 31.51
N GLY A 171 -9.58 10.57 30.80
CA GLY A 171 -10.21 10.12 29.55
C GLY A 171 -9.23 10.07 28.37
N ASP A 172 -8.34 11.04 28.26
CA ASP A 172 -7.35 11.11 27.17
C ASP A 172 -6.30 10.00 27.28
N ASP A 173 -5.79 9.73 28.51
CA ASP A 173 -4.82 8.66 28.74
C ASP A 173 -5.43 7.26 28.51
N ALA A 174 -6.69 7.04 28.93
CA ALA A 174 -7.40 5.80 28.65
C ALA A 174 -7.63 5.61 27.13
N ALA A 175 -7.94 6.68 26.41
CA ALA A 175 -8.10 6.65 24.96
C ALA A 175 -6.79 6.30 24.25
N ARG A 176 -5.67 6.92 24.63
CA ARG A 176 -4.34 6.61 24.08
C ARG A 176 -3.99 5.13 24.21
N LEU A 177 -4.31 4.51 25.34
CA LEU A 177 -4.06 3.08 25.57
C LEU A 177 -5.06 2.17 24.85
N ALA A 178 -6.32 2.59 24.70
CA ALA A 178 -7.38 1.77 24.11
C ALA A 178 -7.40 1.83 22.56
N LEU A 179 -7.12 3.00 21.97
CA LEU A 179 -7.29 3.24 20.52
C LEU A 179 -6.56 2.22 19.63
N PRO A 180 -5.33 1.78 19.89
CA PRO A 180 -4.68 0.75 19.07
C PRO A 180 -5.46 -0.58 19.06
N GLY A 181 -5.97 -0.98 20.22
CA GLY A 181 -6.82 -2.17 20.34
C GLY A 181 -8.15 -2.01 19.63
N ILE A 182 -8.78 -0.84 19.75
CA ILE A 182 -10.03 -0.50 19.06
C ILE A 182 -9.80 -0.48 17.53
N ALA A 183 -8.72 0.10 17.04
CA ALA A 183 -8.35 0.13 15.62
C ALA A 183 -8.21 -1.30 15.05
N SER A 184 -7.61 -2.21 15.81
CA SER A 184 -7.53 -3.63 15.44
C SER A 184 -8.91 -4.29 15.34
N VAL A 185 -9.85 -3.98 16.24
CA VAL A 185 -11.22 -4.52 16.18
C VAL A 185 -11.98 -3.92 14.99
N VAL A 186 -11.90 -2.62 14.77
CA VAL A 186 -12.52 -1.94 13.62
C VAL A 186 -11.99 -2.51 12.31
N SER A 187 -10.68 -2.73 12.19
CA SER A 187 -10.07 -3.34 11.01
C SER A 187 -10.64 -4.73 10.70
N LYS A 188 -10.82 -5.56 11.74
CA LYS A 188 -11.43 -6.90 11.60
C LYS A 188 -12.90 -6.84 11.19
N VAL A 189 -13.64 -5.89 11.72
CA VAL A 189 -15.06 -5.69 11.37
C VAL A 189 -15.17 -5.26 9.92
N LEU A 190 -14.42 -4.25 9.49
CA LEU A 190 -14.38 -3.78 8.11
C LEU A 190 -13.99 -4.89 7.14
N LEU A 191 -12.95 -5.67 7.45
CA LEU A 191 -12.55 -6.79 6.61
C LEU A 191 -13.68 -7.81 6.42
N ARG A 192 -14.42 -8.15 7.50
CA ARG A 192 -15.55 -9.08 7.41
C ARG A 192 -16.69 -8.50 6.57
N GLU A 193 -17.00 -7.22 6.70
CA GLU A 193 -18.05 -6.55 5.92
C GLU A 193 -17.67 -6.54 4.42
N VAL A 194 -16.43 -6.19 4.09
CA VAL A 194 -15.93 -6.22 2.72
C VAL A 194 -15.95 -7.63 2.14
N GLN A 195 -15.46 -8.62 2.87
CA GLN A 195 -15.49 -10.02 2.43
C GLN A 195 -16.92 -10.51 2.19
N HIS A 196 -17.85 -10.21 3.10
CA HIS A 196 -19.25 -10.61 2.95
C HIS A 196 -19.92 -9.91 1.75
N ARG A 197 -19.68 -8.62 1.57
CA ARG A 197 -20.27 -7.79 0.51
C ARG A 197 -19.78 -8.17 -0.87
N PHE A 198 -18.50 -8.48 -1.02
CA PHE A 198 -17.84 -8.68 -2.31
C PHE A 198 -17.45 -10.13 -2.61
N ALA A 199 -17.73 -11.10 -1.72
CA ALA A 199 -17.40 -12.50 -1.91
C ALA A 199 -17.78 -13.09 -3.30
N PRO A 200 -18.97 -12.84 -3.86
CA PRO A 200 -19.32 -13.35 -5.19
C PRO A 200 -18.45 -12.78 -6.30
N ARG A 201 -18.04 -11.49 -6.19
CA ARG A 201 -17.18 -10.85 -7.19
C ARG A 201 -15.73 -11.34 -7.10
N GLN A 202 -15.24 -11.58 -5.89
CA GLN A 202 -13.90 -12.16 -5.68
C GLN A 202 -13.80 -13.57 -6.24
N THR A 203 -14.80 -14.41 -6.04
CA THR A 203 -14.84 -15.76 -6.63
C THR A 203 -14.83 -15.72 -8.16
N SER A 204 -15.57 -14.79 -8.78
CA SER A 204 -15.56 -14.59 -10.23
C SER A 204 -14.22 -14.04 -10.73
N ALA A 205 -13.57 -13.16 -9.98
CA ALA A 205 -12.27 -12.59 -10.31
C ALA A 205 -11.17 -13.66 -10.34
N GLU A 206 -11.15 -14.57 -9.37
CA GLU A 206 -10.21 -15.68 -9.33
C GLU A 206 -10.37 -16.61 -10.54
N LEU A 207 -11.63 -16.89 -10.91
CA LEU A 207 -11.92 -17.67 -12.12
C LEU A 207 -11.48 -16.97 -13.40
N ILE A 208 -11.68 -15.64 -13.50
CA ILE A 208 -11.22 -14.83 -14.63
C ILE A 208 -9.70 -14.91 -14.74
N ALA A 209 -8.97 -14.77 -13.64
CA ALA A 209 -7.51 -14.92 -13.64
C ALA A 209 -7.08 -16.29 -14.16
N GLN A 210 -7.74 -17.35 -13.69
CA GLN A 210 -7.48 -18.72 -14.16
C GLN A 210 -7.78 -18.89 -15.66
N LEU A 211 -8.90 -18.37 -16.16
CA LEU A 211 -9.26 -18.41 -17.57
C LEU A 211 -8.24 -17.69 -18.46
N VAL A 212 -7.75 -16.55 -18.03
CA VAL A 212 -6.79 -15.74 -18.81
C VAL A 212 -5.44 -16.45 -18.96
N VAL A 213 -4.95 -17.14 -17.91
CA VAL A 213 -3.65 -17.82 -17.93
C VAL A 213 -3.72 -19.29 -18.36
N ALA A 214 -4.94 -19.83 -18.53
CA ALA A 214 -5.14 -21.25 -18.83
C ALA A 214 -4.55 -21.64 -20.19
N GLU A 215 -4.02 -22.85 -20.27
CA GLU A 215 -3.73 -23.49 -21.55
C GLU A 215 -5.03 -23.80 -22.30
N SER A 216 -4.97 -23.84 -23.63
CA SER A 216 -6.16 -24.03 -24.49
C SER A 216 -6.97 -25.29 -24.15
N SER A 217 -6.30 -26.35 -23.70
CA SER A 217 -6.92 -27.62 -23.29
C SER A 217 -7.79 -27.54 -22.02
N ARG A 218 -7.59 -26.54 -21.19
CA ARG A 218 -8.32 -26.33 -19.92
C ARG A 218 -9.43 -25.30 -20.00
N VAL A 219 -9.53 -24.57 -21.10
CA VAL A 219 -10.49 -23.46 -21.26
C VAL A 219 -11.94 -23.96 -21.16
N ASP A 220 -12.26 -25.08 -21.79
CA ASP A 220 -13.63 -25.61 -21.80
C ASP A 220 -14.09 -26.00 -20.39
N SER A 221 -13.22 -26.67 -19.60
CA SER A 221 -13.57 -27.03 -18.22
C SER A 221 -13.72 -25.81 -17.30
N LEU A 222 -12.93 -24.76 -17.52
CA LEU A 222 -13.05 -23.50 -16.79
C LEU A 222 -14.29 -22.70 -17.24
N ALA A 223 -14.67 -22.79 -18.51
CA ALA A 223 -15.90 -22.20 -19.02
C ALA A 223 -17.13 -22.85 -18.42
N ASP A 224 -17.16 -24.17 -18.26
CA ASP A 224 -18.24 -24.90 -17.56
C ASP A 224 -18.31 -24.46 -16.08
N GLN A 225 -17.17 -24.31 -15.42
CA GLN A 225 -17.12 -23.81 -14.05
C GLN A 225 -17.62 -22.37 -13.93
N ALA A 226 -17.26 -21.51 -14.91
CA ALA A 226 -17.75 -20.14 -14.98
C ALA A 226 -19.28 -20.09 -15.10
N TYR A 227 -19.85 -20.96 -15.93
CA TYR A 227 -21.31 -21.07 -16.07
C TYR A 227 -21.98 -21.51 -14.76
N GLN A 228 -21.42 -22.48 -14.05
CA GLN A 228 -21.93 -22.94 -12.75
C GLN A 228 -21.89 -21.83 -11.67
N LEU A 229 -20.86 -20.98 -11.70
CA LEU A 229 -20.72 -19.83 -10.79
C LEU A 229 -21.52 -18.59 -11.25
N GLY A 230 -22.25 -18.69 -12.36
CA GLY A 230 -23.10 -17.61 -12.87
C GLY A 230 -22.31 -16.49 -13.57
N PHE A 231 -21.04 -16.72 -13.94
CA PHE A 231 -20.29 -15.74 -14.72
C PHE A 231 -20.73 -15.77 -16.19
N PRO A 232 -21.24 -14.67 -16.74
CA PRO A 232 -21.92 -14.66 -18.05
C PRO A 232 -20.92 -14.57 -19.21
N LEU A 233 -20.28 -15.68 -19.55
CA LEU A 233 -19.30 -15.74 -20.65
C LEU A 233 -19.86 -15.35 -22.02
N GLN A 234 -21.18 -15.41 -22.22
CA GLN A 234 -21.85 -14.99 -23.47
C GLN A 234 -21.85 -13.49 -23.72
N LEU A 235 -21.49 -12.70 -22.73
CA LEU A 235 -21.40 -11.24 -22.86
C LEU A 235 -20.18 -10.80 -23.68
N SER A 236 -20.16 -9.53 -24.06
CA SER A 236 -18.98 -8.86 -24.56
C SER A 236 -18.05 -8.51 -23.40
N HIS A 237 -16.82 -8.94 -23.46
CA HIS A 237 -15.79 -8.68 -22.47
C HIS A 237 -14.74 -7.74 -23.05
N VAL A 238 -14.34 -6.74 -22.29
CA VAL A 238 -13.20 -5.89 -22.59
C VAL A 238 -12.30 -5.82 -21.37
N VAL A 239 -10.99 -5.87 -21.61
CA VAL A 239 -9.99 -6.01 -20.56
C VAL A 239 -9.04 -4.83 -20.55
N ALA A 240 -8.74 -4.31 -19.36
CA ALA A 240 -7.59 -3.46 -19.10
C ALA A 240 -6.56 -4.25 -18.28
N TRP A 241 -5.29 -4.13 -18.66
CA TRP A 241 -4.15 -4.68 -17.96
C TRP A 241 -3.32 -3.55 -17.39
N LEU A 242 -3.11 -3.55 -16.07
CA LEU A 242 -2.32 -2.56 -15.35
C LEU A 242 -1.00 -3.21 -14.93
N GLU A 243 0.10 -2.76 -15.51
CA GLU A 243 1.46 -3.14 -15.15
C GLU A 243 2.05 -2.08 -14.23
N PHE A 244 2.48 -2.49 -13.03
CA PHE A 244 3.07 -1.58 -12.03
C PHE A 244 4.58 -1.61 -12.14
N THR A 245 5.18 -0.45 -12.34
CA THR A 245 6.63 -0.31 -12.52
C THR A 245 7.17 0.75 -11.56
N ASP A 246 8.28 0.42 -10.87
CA ASP A 246 9.08 1.42 -10.16
C ASP A 246 10.08 2.01 -11.18
N PRO A 247 9.97 3.30 -11.54
CA PRO A 247 10.88 3.91 -12.51
C PRO A 247 12.34 3.94 -12.05
N GLY A 248 12.59 3.86 -10.72
CA GLY A 248 13.93 3.82 -10.15
C GLY A 248 14.54 2.42 -10.11
N ASP A 249 13.71 1.37 -10.04
CA ASP A 249 14.16 -0.02 -9.98
C ASP A 249 13.08 -0.97 -10.54
N THR A 250 13.14 -1.23 -11.82
CA THR A 250 12.18 -2.08 -12.54
C THR A 250 12.18 -3.55 -12.11
N SER A 251 13.11 -3.96 -11.24
CA SER A 251 13.16 -5.33 -10.69
C SER A 251 12.34 -5.51 -9.43
N GLN A 252 11.90 -4.43 -8.80
CA GLN A 252 11.06 -4.50 -7.61
C GLN A 252 9.60 -4.83 -7.97
N LEU A 253 8.94 -5.51 -7.04
CA LEU A 253 7.53 -5.87 -7.16
C LEU A 253 6.69 -4.93 -6.28
N PRO A 254 5.48 -4.57 -6.71
CA PRO A 254 4.58 -3.74 -5.92
C PRO A 254 4.21 -4.45 -4.60
N PRO A 255 4.11 -3.71 -3.49
CA PRO A 255 3.75 -4.30 -2.21
C PRO A 255 2.31 -4.84 -2.25
N ARG A 256 2.06 -5.96 -1.56
CA ARG A 256 0.71 -6.56 -1.45
C ARG A 256 -0.32 -5.60 -0.90
N ALA A 257 0.09 -4.69 -0.02
CA ALA A 257 -0.77 -3.64 0.50
C ALA A 257 -1.35 -2.75 -0.61
N LEU A 258 -0.57 -2.45 -1.65
CA LEU A 258 -1.05 -1.70 -2.82
C LEU A 258 -2.11 -2.51 -3.59
N GLN A 259 -1.87 -3.81 -3.83
CA GLN A 259 -2.84 -4.68 -4.51
C GLN A 259 -4.17 -4.74 -3.73
N SER A 260 -4.11 -4.96 -2.41
CA SER A 260 -5.30 -5.01 -1.55
C SER A 260 -6.06 -3.69 -1.53
N ALA A 261 -5.35 -2.56 -1.52
CA ALA A 261 -5.97 -1.23 -1.55
C ALA A 261 -6.65 -0.95 -2.90
N LEU A 262 -6.02 -1.35 -4.00
CA LEU A 262 -6.60 -1.23 -5.34
C LEU A 262 -7.81 -2.14 -5.53
N GLU A 263 -7.77 -3.37 -5.00
CA GLU A 263 -8.92 -4.27 -5.01
C GLU A 263 -10.11 -3.64 -4.31
N LEU A 264 -9.91 -3.13 -3.10
CA LEU A 264 -10.96 -2.47 -2.31
C LEU A 264 -11.54 -1.27 -3.06
N HIS A 265 -10.70 -0.37 -3.52
CA HIS A 265 -11.12 0.82 -4.27
C HIS A 265 -11.89 0.47 -5.56
N ALA A 266 -11.40 -0.53 -6.30
CA ALA A 266 -12.07 -1.00 -7.52
C ALA A 266 -13.44 -1.60 -7.22
N LEU A 267 -13.58 -2.42 -6.17
CA LEU A 267 -14.85 -3.02 -5.77
C LEU A 267 -15.87 -1.95 -5.36
N GLU A 268 -15.47 -0.92 -4.64
CA GLU A 268 -16.30 0.23 -4.30
C GLU A 268 -16.73 1.02 -5.54
N LEU A 269 -15.79 1.28 -6.46
CA LEU A 269 -16.06 1.97 -7.72
C LEU A 269 -17.05 1.21 -8.60
N PHE A 270 -16.98 -0.12 -8.61
CA PHE A 270 -17.85 -1.00 -9.41
C PHE A 270 -19.27 -1.12 -8.87
N GLU A 271 -19.51 -0.81 -7.60
CA GLU A 271 -20.79 -0.96 -6.98
C GLU A 271 -21.87 -0.03 -7.54
N HIS A 272 -21.44 1.15 -8.00
CA HIS A 272 -22.33 2.19 -8.54
C HIS A 272 -22.45 2.14 -10.07
N ARG A 273 -22.08 1.01 -10.71
CA ARG A 273 -22.12 0.84 -12.18
C ARG A 273 -23.09 -0.25 -12.59
N ASP A 274 -23.78 -0.04 -13.69
CA ASP A 274 -24.78 -0.96 -14.24
C ASP A 274 -24.17 -2.19 -14.91
N GLU A 275 -22.92 -2.09 -15.40
CA GLU A 275 -22.22 -3.18 -16.04
C GLU A 275 -21.61 -4.13 -15.01
N LEU A 276 -21.29 -5.35 -15.44
CA LEU A 276 -20.55 -6.29 -14.61
C LEU A 276 -19.04 -5.97 -14.68
N TRP A 277 -18.49 -5.60 -13.55
CA TRP A 277 -17.08 -5.26 -13.39
C TRP A 277 -16.38 -6.23 -12.45
N HIS A 278 -15.15 -6.61 -12.83
CA HIS A 278 -14.29 -7.44 -12.00
C HIS A 278 -12.87 -6.88 -12.01
N ILE A 279 -12.19 -7.02 -10.88
CA ILE A 279 -10.74 -6.85 -10.78
C ILE A 279 -10.14 -8.16 -10.34
N ALA A 280 -9.06 -8.58 -10.98
CA ALA A 280 -8.30 -9.77 -10.63
C ALA A 280 -6.81 -9.43 -10.67
N PHE A 281 -6.00 -10.21 -9.97
CA PHE A 281 -4.56 -10.06 -10.00
C PHE A 281 -3.92 -11.29 -10.61
N ILE A 282 -2.97 -11.06 -11.51
CA ILE A 282 -2.16 -12.11 -12.13
C ILE A 282 -0.72 -11.77 -11.80
N ARG A 283 -0.14 -12.48 -10.81
CA ARG A 283 1.13 -12.14 -10.17
C ARG A 283 1.03 -10.73 -9.54
N ASP A 284 1.77 -9.77 -10.10
CA ASP A 284 1.89 -8.41 -9.58
C ASP A 284 1.09 -7.37 -10.38
N ASP A 285 0.47 -7.81 -11.48
CA ASP A 285 -0.35 -6.98 -12.36
C ASP A 285 -1.83 -7.07 -12.01
N ALA A 286 -2.57 -5.98 -12.23
CA ALA A 286 -4.02 -5.95 -12.09
C ALA A 286 -4.72 -6.08 -13.44
N LEU A 287 -5.82 -6.83 -13.43
CA LEU A 287 -6.68 -7.09 -14.57
C LEU A 287 -8.07 -6.56 -14.28
N ILE A 288 -8.55 -5.60 -15.05
CA ILE A 288 -9.91 -5.07 -14.93
C ILE A 288 -10.72 -5.56 -16.11
N VAL A 289 -11.89 -6.17 -15.83
CA VAL A 289 -12.78 -6.71 -16.85
C VAL A 289 -14.15 -6.03 -16.76
N SER A 290 -14.59 -5.47 -17.86
CA SER A 290 -15.98 -5.03 -18.04
C SER A 290 -16.71 -6.04 -18.93
N SER A 291 -17.91 -6.47 -18.49
CA SER A 291 -18.75 -7.42 -19.22
C SER A 291 -20.13 -6.85 -19.39
N GLU A 292 -20.61 -6.78 -20.63
CA GLU A 292 -21.95 -6.24 -20.96
C GLU A 292 -22.55 -6.91 -22.19
N ASN A 293 -23.83 -6.64 -22.46
CA ASN A 293 -24.50 -7.15 -23.65
C ASN A 293 -23.82 -6.60 -24.95
N PRO A 294 -23.57 -7.44 -25.95
CA PRO A 294 -23.00 -7.03 -27.21
C PRO A 294 -23.83 -5.92 -27.88
N GLY A 295 -23.15 -4.89 -28.42
CA GLY A 295 -23.79 -3.80 -29.15
C GLY A 295 -24.16 -2.57 -28.31
N ARG A 296 -23.90 -2.56 -27.02
CA ARG A 296 -23.92 -1.35 -26.18
C ARG A 296 -22.61 -0.57 -26.48
N GLY A 297 -22.68 0.48 -27.26
CA GLY A 297 -21.49 1.22 -27.69
C GLY A 297 -20.63 1.76 -26.54
N ASP A 298 -19.37 2.13 -26.83
CA ASP A 298 -18.45 2.80 -25.90
C ASP A 298 -17.88 1.99 -24.72
N GLN A 299 -18.00 0.64 -24.72
CA GLN A 299 -17.50 -0.22 -23.64
C GLN A 299 -16.01 0.04 -23.37
N GLN A 300 -15.17 0.13 -24.40
CA GLN A 300 -13.74 0.38 -24.25
C GLN A 300 -13.45 1.77 -23.67
N ARG A 301 -14.25 2.78 -24.00
CA ARG A 301 -14.11 4.13 -23.43
C ARG A 301 -14.43 4.12 -21.93
N ARG A 302 -15.52 3.47 -21.51
CA ARG A 302 -15.86 3.34 -20.09
C ARG A 302 -14.80 2.56 -19.31
N LEU A 303 -14.26 1.49 -19.90
CA LEU A 303 -13.15 0.75 -19.31
C LEU A 303 -11.91 1.65 -19.12
N ARG A 304 -11.59 2.48 -20.14
CA ARG A 304 -10.48 3.42 -20.05
C ARG A 304 -10.65 4.41 -18.90
N GLU A 305 -11.86 4.96 -18.71
CA GLU A 305 -12.16 5.89 -17.62
C GLU A 305 -11.99 5.22 -16.24
N VAL A 306 -12.47 3.99 -16.10
CA VAL A 306 -12.32 3.21 -14.87
C VAL A 306 -10.86 2.86 -14.59
N ALA A 307 -10.15 2.37 -15.59
CA ALA A 307 -8.76 2.01 -15.45
C ALA A 307 -7.86 3.21 -15.13
N ALA A 308 -8.17 4.39 -15.71
CA ALA A 308 -7.51 5.64 -15.36
C ALA A 308 -7.72 6.00 -13.90
N GLY A 309 -8.96 5.94 -13.40
CA GLY A 309 -9.25 6.23 -11.99
C GLY A 309 -8.55 5.29 -11.02
N ILE A 310 -8.44 3.99 -11.36
CA ILE A 310 -7.70 3.02 -10.55
C ILE A 310 -6.18 3.27 -10.61
N ALA A 311 -5.64 3.63 -11.78
CA ALA A 311 -4.23 3.99 -11.93
C ALA A 311 -3.87 5.27 -11.15
N ASP A 312 -4.72 6.30 -11.20
CA ASP A 312 -4.55 7.54 -10.44
C ASP A 312 -4.62 7.27 -8.93
N HIS A 313 -5.51 6.36 -8.49
CA HIS A 313 -5.58 5.95 -7.09
C HIS A 313 -4.32 5.19 -6.66
N ALA A 314 -3.79 4.31 -7.51
CA ALA A 314 -2.52 3.63 -7.27
C ALA A 314 -1.37 4.62 -7.05
N GLN A 315 -1.29 5.64 -7.88
CA GLN A 315 -0.29 6.70 -7.75
C GLN A 315 -0.47 7.50 -6.45
N THR A 316 -1.71 7.78 -6.06
CA THR A 316 -2.02 8.46 -4.78
C THR A 316 -1.53 7.66 -3.58
N LEU A 317 -1.69 6.32 -3.60
CA LEU A 317 -1.28 5.42 -2.52
C LEU A 317 0.23 5.20 -2.47
N ALA A 318 0.84 5.05 -3.63
CA ALA A 318 2.25 4.67 -3.76
C ALA A 318 3.19 5.88 -3.86
N GLY A 319 2.65 7.09 -4.02
CA GLY A 319 3.41 8.29 -4.32
C GLY A 319 4.12 8.16 -5.67
N ASP A 320 5.24 8.88 -5.82
CA ASP A 320 6.02 8.87 -7.08
C ASP A 320 6.83 7.57 -7.31
N ARG A 321 6.68 6.58 -6.44
CA ARG A 321 7.47 5.36 -6.51
C ARG A 321 6.93 4.33 -7.51
N TRP A 322 5.61 4.25 -7.67
CA TRP A 322 4.98 3.25 -8.53
C TRP A 322 4.10 3.92 -9.57
N GLU A 323 4.35 3.61 -10.84
CA GLU A 323 3.54 4.06 -11.95
C GLU A 323 2.77 2.89 -12.56
N ALA A 324 1.48 3.09 -12.82
CA ALA A 324 0.62 2.10 -13.46
C ALA A 324 0.52 2.38 -14.96
N THR A 325 1.08 1.50 -15.78
CA THR A 325 0.92 1.54 -17.24
C THR A 325 -0.27 0.67 -17.63
N VAL A 326 -1.21 1.23 -18.36
CA VAL A 326 -2.48 0.58 -18.70
C VAL A 326 -2.53 0.20 -20.17
N GLY A 327 -2.70 -1.08 -20.45
CA GLY A 327 -3.05 -1.57 -21.78
C GLY A 327 -4.53 -1.87 -21.89
N LEU A 328 -5.17 -1.55 -23.01
CA LEU A 328 -6.59 -1.83 -23.27
C LEU A 328 -6.73 -2.79 -24.44
N GLY A 329 -7.48 -3.89 -24.22
CA GLY A 329 -7.90 -4.82 -25.27
C GLY A 329 -9.14 -4.35 -26.02
N ALA A 330 -9.50 -5.08 -27.07
CA ALA A 330 -10.75 -4.88 -27.80
C ALA A 330 -11.93 -5.66 -27.18
N PRO A 331 -13.18 -5.19 -27.31
CA PRO A 331 -14.36 -5.94 -26.93
C PRO A 331 -14.46 -7.27 -27.70
N GLN A 332 -14.62 -8.37 -26.99
CA GLN A 332 -14.68 -9.73 -27.51
C GLN A 332 -15.78 -10.54 -26.77
N VAL A 333 -16.34 -11.57 -27.43
CA VAL A 333 -17.41 -12.39 -26.86
C VAL A 333 -16.87 -13.79 -26.50
N GLY A 334 -17.32 -14.33 -25.38
CA GLY A 334 -17.00 -15.69 -24.97
C GLY A 334 -15.69 -15.87 -24.21
N ALA A 335 -15.42 -17.07 -23.72
CA ALA A 335 -14.21 -17.39 -22.96
C ALA A 335 -12.92 -17.13 -23.78
N SER A 336 -12.91 -17.54 -25.04
CA SER A 336 -11.79 -17.26 -25.97
C SER A 336 -11.63 -15.77 -26.22
N GLY A 337 -12.76 -15.04 -26.33
CA GLY A 337 -12.77 -13.59 -26.49
C GLY A 337 -12.23 -12.85 -25.27
N LEU A 338 -12.59 -13.27 -24.06
CA LEU A 338 -12.04 -12.74 -22.81
C LEU A 338 -10.50 -12.88 -22.77
N ARG A 339 -10.01 -14.08 -23.09
CA ARG A 339 -8.56 -14.36 -23.16
C ARG A 339 -7.85 -13.51 -24.19
N GLN A 340 -8.49 -13.34 -25.35
CA GLN A 340 -7.95 -12.52 -26.43
C GLN A 340 -7.85 -11.06 -26.02
N SER A 341 -8.92 -10.48 -25.48
CA SER A 341 -8.92 -9.11 -24.98
C SER A 341 -7.86 -8.90 -23.88
N ALA A 342 -7.69 -9.87 -22.98
CA ALA A 342 -6.65 -9.83 -21.95
C ALA A 342 -5.23 -9.89 -22.55
N SER A 343 -5.00 -10.73 -23.54
CA SER A 343 -3.71 -10.81 -24.25
C SER A 343 -3.38 -9.52 -24.98
N GLU A 344 -4.36 -8.94 -25.67
CA GLU A 344 -4.22 -7.65 -26.33
C GLU A 344 -3.87 -6.53 -25.34
N ALA A 345 -4.58 -6.46 -24.20
CA ALA A 345 -4.35 -5.50 -23.13
C ALA A 345 -2.94 -5.63 -22.55
N ARG A 346 -2.54 -6.86 -22.19
CA ARG A 346 -1.21 -7.14 -21.64
C ARG A 346 -0.09 -6.69 -22.57
N ILE A 347 -0.19 -7.05 -23.85
CA ILE A 347 0.85 -6.69 -24.82
C ILE A 347 0.91 -5.18 -25.05
N ALA A 348 -0.24 -4.48 -25.00
CA ALA A 348 -0.25 -3.02 -25.06
C ALA A 348 0.51 -2.41 -23.88
N ALA A 349 0.27 -2.88 -22.63
CA ALA A 349 0.98 -2.43 -21.43
C ALA A 349 2.49 -2.74 -21.51
N GLU A 350 2.85 -4.01 -21.75
CA GLU A 350 4.25 -4.44 -21.87
C GLU A 350 5.01 -3.66 -22.97
N THR A 351 4.34 -3.38 -24.10
CA THR A 351 4.95 -2.60 -25.19
C THR A 351 5.16 -1.14 -24.80
N ALA A 352 4.24 -0.55 -24.05
CA ALA A 352 4.36 0.81 -23.54
C ALA A 352 5.53 0.93 -22.58
N VAL A 353 5.63 0.02 -21.60
CA VAL A 353 6.74 -0.04 -20.64
C VAL A 353 8.08 -0.22 -21.37
N ALA A 354 8.18 -1.20 -22.27
CA ALA A 354 9.39 -1.45 -23.06
C ALA A 354 9.80 -0.27 -23.96
N SER A 355 8.84 0.58 -24.34
CA SER A 355 9.09 1.79 -25.13
C SER A 355 9.36 3.04 -24.28
N GLY A 356 9.48 2.89 -22.94
CA GLY A 356 9.71 3.99 -22.02
C GLY A 356 8.49 4.91 -21.82
N ARG A 357 7.29 4.45 -22.19
CA ARG A 357 6.02 5.17 -21.98
C ARG A 357 5.31 4.64 -20.74
N ILE A 358 6.01 4.72 -19.62
CA ILE A 358 5.48 4.30 -18.31
C ILE A 358 4.41 5.31 -17.88
N GLY A 359 3.38 4.84 -17.17
CA GLY A 359 2.29 5.68 -16.65
C GLY A 359 1.25 6.11 -17.70
N HIS A 360 1.32 5.61 -18.94
CA HIS A 360 0.38 5.94 -19.99
C HIS A 360 -0.68 4.87 -20.22
N ILE A 361 -1.81 5.30 -20.81
CA ILE A 361 -2.88 4.38 -21.24
C ILE A 361 -2.73 4.14 -22.75
N GLU A 362 -2.42 2.89 -23.10
CA GLU A 362 -2.25 2.46 -24.47
C GLU A 362 -3.44 1.61 -24.93
N VAL A 363 -3.94 1.91 -26.11
CA VAL A 363 -4.99 1.12 -26.75
C VAL A 363 -4.36 0.24 -27.80
N THR A 364 -4.67 -1.04 -27.79
CA THR A 364 -4.28 -1.91 -28.91
C THR A 364 -4.96 -1.42 -30.18
N ASP A 365 -4.16 -0.90 -31.13
CA ASP A 365 -4.68 -0.46 -32.43
C ASP A 365 -5.17 -1.70 -33.19
N VAL A 366 -6.50 -1.81 -33.33
CA VAL A 366 -7.22 -2.98 -33.86
C VAL A 366 -7.19 -3.03 -35.39
N THR A 367 -6.36 -2.25 -36.04
CA THR A 367 -6.16 -2.41 -37.48
C THR A 367 -5.41 -3.74 -37.74
N GLY A 368 -6.19 -4.81 -37.89
CA GLY A 368 -5.90 -6.18 -38.40
C GLY A 368 -4.46 -6.74 -38.35
N LEU A 369 -3.49 -5.97 -38.76
CA LEU A 369 -2.09 -6.42 -38.88
C LEU A 369 -1.43 -6.66 -37.53
N ARG A 370 -1.64 -5.78 -36.57
CA ARG A 370 -1.04 -5.90 -35.22
C ARG A 370 -1.63 -7.13 -34.50
N ARG A 371 -2.90 -7.43 -34.71
CA ARG A 371 -3.57 -8.60 -34.13
C ARG A 371 -3.00 -9.92 -34.70
N VAL A 372 -2.78 -9.99 -36.01
CA VAL A 372 -2.12 -11.14 -36.66
C VAL A 372 -0.70 -11.32 -36.12
N LEU A 373 0.01 -10.20 -35.90
CA LEU A 373 1.34 -10.22 -35.31
C LEU A 373 1.33 -10.73 -33.86
N LEU A 374 0.33 -10.36 -33.05
CA LEU A 374 0.21 -10.80 -31.65
C LEU A 374 -0.07 -12.27 -31.50
N ASP A 375 -0.98 -12.83 -32.32
CA ASP A 375 -1.23 -14.28 -32.36
C ASP A 375 0.04 -15.04 -32.81
N PHE A 376 0.75 -14.48 -33.75
CA PHE A 376 2.02 -15.03 -34.20
C PHE A 376 3.10 -15.00 -33.11
N TYR A 377 3.17 -13.95 -32.30
CA TYR A 377 4.08 -13.82 -31.15
C TYR A 377 3.74 -14.74 -29.97
N ALA A 378 2.45 -15.04 -29.79
CA ALA A 378 2.00 -15.94 -28.72
C ALA A 378 2.44 -17.41 -28.99
N SER A 379 2.71 -17.77 -30.24
CA SER A 379 3.17 -19.11 -30.62
C SER A 379 4.67 -19.31 -30.37
N PRO A 380 5.09 -20.26 -29.49
CA PRO A 380 6.51 -20.56 -29.28
C PRO A 380 7.23 -20.97 -30.57
N THR A 381 6.52 -21.69 -31.44
CA THR A 381 7.05 -22.16 -32.72
C THR A 381 7.33 -21.01 -33.69
N SER A 382 6.39 -20.06 -33.78
CA SER A 382 6.54 -18.88 -34.65
C SER A 382 7.66 -17.97 -34.16
N ARG A 383 7.78 -17.83 -32.84
CA ARG A 383 8.87 -17.06 -32.23
C ARG A 383 10.23 -17.65 -32.56
N LYS A 384 10.36 -18.98 -32.42
CA LYS A 384 11.60 -19.69 -32.75
C LYS A 384 11.98 -19.53 -34.22
N LEU A 385 11.01 -19.63 -35.14
CA LEU A 385 11.26 -19.40 -36.56
C LEU A 385 11.81 -18.00 -36.86
N LEU A 386 11.30 -16.97 -36.17
CA LEU A 386 11.81 -15.60 -36.33
C LEU A 386 13.19 -15.38 -35.69
N GLU A 387 13.45 -16.06 -34.57
CA GLU A 387 14.78 -16.07 -33.94
C GLU A 387 15.80 -16.75 -34.87
N ASP A 388 15.44 -17.88 -35.47
CA ASP A 388 16.31 -18.62 -36.40
C ASP A 388 16.63 -17.77 -37.66
N LEU A 389 15.70 -16.93 -38.12
CA LEU A 389 15.91 -16.04 -39.27
C LEU A 389 17.02 -15.00 -39.04
N LEU A 390 17.16 -14.49 -37.84
CA LEU A 390 18.19 -13.53 -37.45
C LEU A 390 19.45 -14.15 -36.83
N HIS A 391 19.47 -15.46 -36.63
CA HIS A 391 20.61 -16.18 -36.05
C HIS A 391 21.96 -15.86 -36.72
N PRO A 392 22.05 -15.63 -38.07
CA PRO A 392 23.30 -15.27 -38.71
C PRO A 392 23.90 -13.92 -38.23
N LEU A 393 23.10 -13.08 -37.56
CA LEU A 393 23.55 -11.80 -36.99
C LEU A 393 24.02 -11.95 -35.54
N ASP A 394 23.89 -13.13 -34.93
CA ASP A 394 24.29 -13.34 -33.56
C ASP A 394 25.82 -13.25 -33.42
N SER A 395 26.25 -12.43 -32.48
CA SER A 395 27.65 -12.19 -32.14
C SER A 395 27.88 -12.58 -30.68
N PRO A 396 29.09 -13.03 -30.29
CA PRO A 396 29.46 -13.18 -28.89
C PRO A 396 29.31 -11.90 -28.06
N ASP A 397 29.31 -10.75 -28.72
CA ASP A 397 29.05 -9.45 -28.13
C ASP A 397 27.57 -9.05 -28.35
N PRO A 398 26.73 -9.06 -27.27
CA PRO A 398 25.30 -8.74 -27.38
C PRO A 398 25.05 -7.32 -27.94
N HIS A 399 25.91 -6.36 -27.62
CA HIS A 399 25.80 -5.00 -28.12
C HIS A 399 25.97 -4.89 -29.64
N ARG A 400 26.77 -5.76 -30.24
CA ARG A 400 26.92 -5.79 -31.71
C ARG A 400 25.70 -6.38 -32.39
N THR A 401 25.12 -7.45 -31.82
CA THR A 401 23.87 -8.05 -32.30
C THR A 401 22.74 -7.02 -32.24
N GLU A 402 22.56 -6.38 -31.11
CA GLU A 402 21.52 -5.35 -30.95
C GLU A 402 21.69 -4.18 -31.93
N THR A 403 22.91 -3.67 -32.08
CA THR A 403 23.20 -2.60 -33.03
C THR A 403 22.90 -3.01 -34.47
N ALA A 404 23.20 -4.25 -34.85
CA ALA A 404 22.91 -4.76 -36.18
C ALA A 404 21.39 -4.86 -36.40
N VAL A 405 20.63 -5.42 -35.43
CA VAL A 405 19.18 -5.57 -35.52
C VAL A 405 18.49 -4.21 -35.53
N ARG A 406 18.88 -3.25 -34.70
CA ARG A 406 18.36 -1.87 -34.69
C ARG A 406 18.62 -1.16 -36.03
N THR A 407 19.84 -1.32 -36.56
CA THR A 407 20.19 -0.72 -37.86
C THR A 407 19.34 -1.29 -39.02
N LEU A 408 19.16 -2.62 -39.00
CA LEU A 408 18.34 -3.30 -40.01
C LEU A 408 16.86 -2.88 -39.91
N LEU A 409 16.30 -2.86 -38.68
CA LEU A 409 14.93 -2.41 -38.46
C LEU A 409 14.69 -0.99 -38.97
N ALA A 410 15.53 -0.04 -38.59
CA ALA A 410 15.42 1.36 -39.05
C ALA A 410 15.47 1.46 -40.58
N TYR A 411 16.35 0.68 -41.19
CA TYR A 411 16.44 0.65 -42.67
C TYR A 411 15.16 0.12 -43.35
N LEU A 412 14.63 -1.01 -42.84
CA LEU A 412 13.41 -1.64 -43.38
C LEU A 412 12.17 -0.78 -43.14
N SER A 413 12.01 -0.21 -41.94
CA SER A 413 10.90 0.68 -41.57
C SER A 413 10.84 1.94 -42.42
N HIS A 414 11.99 2.40 -42.97
CA HIS A 414 12.07 3.53 -43.88
C HIS A 414 12.12 3.13 -45.36
N ARG A 415 11.54 1.98 -45.71
CA ARG A 415 11.45 1.50 -47.10
C ARG A 415 12.81 1.45 -47.78
N ASN A 416 13.77 0.83 -47.15
CA ASN A 416 15.13 0.65 -47.64
C ASN A 416 15.89 1.97 -47.91
N SER A 417 15.57 3.05 -47.17
CA SER A 417 16.23 4.34 -47.32
C SER A 417 17.35 4.57 -46.32
N PRO A 418 18.64 4.47 -46.69
CA PRO A 418 19.74 4.70 -45.75
C PRO A 418 19.75 6.12 -45.18
N ALA A 419 19.30 7.12 -45.97
CA ALA A 419 19.28 8.51 -45.53
C ALA A 419 18.25 8.78 -44.42
N LYS A 420 17.07 8.11 -44.48
CA LYS A 420 16.03 8.23 -43.45
C LYS A 420 16.40 7.45 -42.22
N ALA A 421 16.89 6.21 -42.37
CA ALA A 421 17.38 5.40 -41.26
C ALA A 421 18.55 6.07 -40.52
N ALA A 422 19.45 6.74 -41.23
CA ALA A 422 20.55 7.46 -40.63
C ALA A 422 20.10 8.63 -39.74
N ARG A 423 19.02 9.32 -40.09
CA ARG A 423 18.43 10.38 -39.27
C ARG A 423 17.86 9.81 -37.95
N GLU A 424 17.12 8.71 -38.03
CA GLU A 424 16.58 8.03 -36.84
C GLU A 424 17.69 7.55 -35.91
N LEU A 425 18.73 6.95 -36.49
CA LEU A 425 19.86 6.38 -35.72
C LEU A 425 20.93 7.41 -35.30
N GLN A 426 20.76 8.67 -35.70
CA GLN A 426 21.76 9.75 -35.49
C GLN A 426 23.15 9.39 -36.05
N LEU A 427 23.17 8.73 -37.21
CA LEU A 427 24.37 8.30 -37.93
C LEU A 427 24.53 8.99 -39.28
N HIS A 428 25.73 8.90 -39.86
CA HIS A 428 25.93 9.33 -41.25
C HIS A 428 25.34 8.27 -42.20
N PRO A 429 24.70 8.67 -43.34
CA PRO A 429 24.12 7.75 -44.32
C PRO A 429 25.07 6.67 -44.82
N ASN A 430 26.36 7.02 -45.03
CA ASN A 430 27.37 6.07 -45.46
C ASN A 430 27.63 4.96 -44.42
N ALA A 431 27.55 5.29 -43.12
CA ALA A 431 27.72 4.31 -42.06
C ALA A 431 26.58 3.31 -42.06
N VAL A 432 25.33 3.79 -42.24
CA VAL A 432 24.16 2.92 -42.36
C VAL A 432 24.27 2.04 -43.59
N SER A 433 24.61 2.60 -44.77
CA SER A 433 24.79 1.84 -46.00
C SER A 433 25.88 0.75 -45.86
N TYR A 434 26.97 1.05 -45.19
CA TYR A 434 28.04 0.07 -44.94
C TYR A 434 27.53 -1.07 -44.04
N ARG A 435 26.85 -0.73 -42.92
CA ARG A 435 26.28 -1.72 -42.02
C ARG A 435 25.25 -2.61 -42.68
N ILE A 436 24.34 -2.04 -43.48
CA ILE A 436 23.31 -2.78 -44.20
C ILE A 436 23.93 -3.75 -45.21
N ARG A 437 24.93 -3.34 -45.99
CA ARG A 437 25.61 -4.25 -46.93
C ARG A 437 26.23 -5.44 -46.21
N ARG A 438 26.80 -5.24 -45.03
CA ARG A 438 27.35 -6.31 -44.22
C ARG A 438 26.25 -7.24 -43.70
N ILE A 439 25.18 -6.68 -43.13
CA ILE A 439 24.04 -7.42 -42.62
C ILE A 439 23.38 -8.25 -43.70
N THR A 440 23.14 -7.69 -44.86
CA THR A 440 22.55 -8.41 -46.04
C THR A 440 23.43 -9.56 -46.46
N LYS A 441 24.77 -9.35 -46.46
CA LYS A 441 25.72 -10.43 -46.76
C LYS A 441 25.69 -11.54 -45.72
N ASP A 442 25.57 -11.22 -44.43
CA ASP A 442 25.55 -12.19 -43.34
C ASP A 442 24.20 -12.98 -43.36
N LEU A 443 23.07 -12.32 -43.61
CA LEU A 443 21.75 -12.92 -43.69
C LEU A 443 21.55 -13.79 -44.95
N GLN A 444 22.22 -13.48 -46.08
CA GLN A 444 22.05 -14.13 -47.39
C GLN A 444 20.59 -14.13 -47.88
N LEU A 445 19.81 -13.10 -47.53
CA LEU A 445 18.41 -12.94 -47.89
C LEU A 445 18.23 -11.77 -48.87
N ASP A 446 17.27 -11.91 -49.77
CA ASP A 446 16.87 -10.82 -50.69
C ASP A 446 15.89 -9.89 -49.98
N LEU A 447 16.40 -8.72 -49.56
CA LEU A 447 15.58 -7.71 -48.87
C LEU A 447 14.77 -6.84 -49.87
N ASP A 448 14.92 -7.01 -51.17
CA ASP A 448 14.10 -6.36 -52.19
C ASP A 448 12.80 -7.16 -52.43
N ASP A 449 12.79 -8.47 -52.10
CA ASP A 449 11.57 -9.27 -52.07
C ASP A 449 10.64 -8.79 -50.93
N PRO A 450 9.38 -8.41 -51.25
CA PRO A 450 8.45 -7.88 -50.25
C PRO A 450 8.16 -8.85 -49.08
N ASP A 451 8.05 -10.15 -49.32
CA ASP A 451 7.70 -11.13 -48.33
C ASP A 451 8.89 -11.40 -47.39
N THR A 452 10.09 -11.53 -47.93
CA THR A 452 11.33 -11.66 -47.18
C THR A 452 11.58 -10.41 -46.33
N ARG A 453 11.39 -9.23 -46.88
CA ARG A 453 11.53 -7.97 -46.17
C ARG A 453 10.58 -7.89 -44.98
N PHE A 454 9.30 -8.27 -45.19
CA PHE A 454 8.31 -8.29 -44.11
C PHE A 454 8.69 -9.26 -43.03
N ALA A 455 9.11 -10.48 -43.38
CA ALA A 455 9.53 -11.48 -42.40
C ALA A 455 10.75 -11.04 -41.55
N VAL A 456 11.74 -10.40 -42.20
CA VAL A 456 12.93 -9.89 -41.53
C VAL A 456 12.61 -8.68 -40.65
N GLU A 457 11.76 -7.75 -41.12
CA GLU A 457 11.31 -6.62 -40.31
C GLU A 457 10.59 -7.10 -39.04
N LEU A 458 9.71 -8.09 -39.20
CA LEU A 458 9.00 -8.74 -38.11
C LEU A 458 9.98 -9.38 -37.10
N ALA A 459 10.94 -10.15 -37.59
CA ALA A 459 11.95 -10.79 -36.77
C ALA A 459 12.79 -9.78 -35.95
N CYS A 460 13.15 -8.66 -36.58
CA CYS A 460 13.87 -7.57 -35.90
C CYS A 460 13.04 -6.97 -34.74
N ARG A 461 11.75 -6.72 -34.95
CA ARG A 461 10.85 -6.21 -33.91
C ARG A 461 10.74 -7.19 -32.73
N VAL A 462 10.56 -8.49 -33.04
CA VAL A 462 10.53 -9.55 -32.00
C VAL A 462 11.81 -9.57 -31.19
N ARG A 463 12.95 -9.57 -31.86
CA ARG A 463 14.26 -9.70 -31.21
C ARG A 463 14.53 -8.54 -30.26
N LEU A 464 14.21 -7.32 -30.64
CA LEU A 464 14.41 -6.13 -29.81
C LEU A 464 13.48 -6.13 -28.60
N LEU A 465 12.22 -6.54 -28.75
CA LEU A 465 11.30 -6.74 -27.62
C LEU A 465 11.78 -7.81 -26.62
N SER A 466 12.52 -8.81 -27.09
CA SER A 466 13.06 -9.87 -26.23
C SER A 466 14.39 -9.50 -25.56
N SER A 467 15.19 -8.61 -26.15
CA SER A 467 16.48 -8.16 -25.59
C SER A 467 16.32 -7.13 -24.48
N GLU A 468 15.27 -6.34 -24.51
CA GLU A 468 14.91 -5.37 -23.45
C GLU A 468 14.42 -6.05 -22.15
N ARG A 469 14.24 -7.38 -22.15
CA ARG A 469 13.84 -8.20 -20.99
C ARG A 469 15.00 -8.91 -20.27
N ARG A 470 16.23 -8.70 -20.68
CA ARG A 470 17.42 -9.24 -20.02
C ARG A 470 18.26 -8.14 -19.38
#